data_aac4410d0d4dd236b49c779672ef2b74
#
_entry.id   aac4410d0d4dd236b49c779672ef2b74
#
_cell.length_a   1.000
_cell.length_b   1.000
_cell.length_c   1.000
_cell.angle_alpha   90.00
_cell.angle_beta   90.00
_cell.angle_gamma   90.00
#
_symmetry.space_group_name_H-M   'P 1'
#
loop_
_entity.id
_entity.type
_entity.pdbx_description
1 polymer ?
#
loop_
_entity_poly.entity_id
_entity_poly.type
_entity_poly.pdbx_seq_one_letter_code
_entity_poly.pdbx_strand_id
1 'polypeptide(L)'
;MLGLSCYHQSVVGDNEERLEDAIRLALDRSDIVILGGGLGPTKDDLTKEVTAKVFGRELQEDAHTRERIQEYFDRLQRKNPITENNWKQAMVPEGAVVVDNHNGTAPGLILEGENGKTAILLPGPPNEMIPMFDRDIAPYLNRLQPEGIYSKMVKVCSVGESRAETMVKDLMEQQSNPTLAPYAKTGEVHFRVTAKAADEESADALMQPMLEELSRRFGKNIY
;
A
#
# COMPACT_ATOMS: atom_id res chain seq x y z
N MET A 1 1.16 6.32 9.14
CA MET A 1 0.47 5.47 8.12
C MET A 1 0.07 6.35 6.94
N LEU A 2 -0.04 5.79 5.73
CA LEU A 2 -0.24 6.58 4.49
C LEU A 2 -1.62 7.24 4.33
N GLY A 3 -2.57 7.01 5.21
CA GLY A 3 -3.91 7.62 5.09
C GLY A 3 -4.78 7.11 3.94
N LEU A 4 -4.33 6.09 3.22
CA LEU A 4 -5.06 5.48 2.12
C LEU A 4 -5.98 4.36 2.62
N SER A 5 -7.18 4.28 2.07
CA SER A 5 -8.12 3.21 2.37
C SER A 5 -7.95 2.05 1.40
N CYS A 6 -7.79 0.84 1.92
CA CYS A 6 -7.75 -0.39 1.14
C CYS A 6 -9.03 -1.20 1.43
N TYR A 7 -9.96 -1.23 0.48
CA TYR A 7 -11.25 -1.91 0.65
C TYR A 7 -11.33 -3.25 -0.05
N HIS A 8 -10.48 -3.51 -1.03
CA HIS A 8 -10.56 -4.71 -1.85
C HIS A 8 -9.20 -5.36 -2.01
N GLN A 9 -9.19 -6.67 -1.90
CA GLN A 9 -8.06 -7.51 -2.24
C GLN A 9 -8.57 -8.67 -3.09
N SER A 10 -7.88 -8.98 -4.19
CA SER A 10 -8.21 -10.07 -5.09
C SER A 10 -6.98 -10.91 -5.37
N VAL A 11 -7.18 -12.22 -5.50
CA VAL A 11 -6.15 -13.16 -5.95
C VAL A 11 -6.58 -13.67 -7.31
N VAL A 12 -5.72 -13.50 -8.31
CA VAL A 12 -5.99 -13.87 -9.70
C VAL A 12 -4.91 -14.84 -10.16
N GLY A 13 -5.33 -15.96 -10.76
CA GLY A 13 -4.39 -16.91 -11.35
C GLY A 13 -3.86 -16.43 -12.71
N ASP A 14 -2.77 -17.03 -13.18
CA ASP A 14 -2.04 -16.67 -14.39
C ASP A 14 -2.86 -16.95 -15.66
N ASN A 15 -3.73 -16.02 -15.98
CA ASN A 15 -4.59 -16.05 -17.17
C ASN A 15 -4.88 -14.60 -17.60
N GLU A 16 -4.60 -14.29 -18.86
CA GLU A 16 -4.68 -12.93 -19.40
C GLU A 16 -6.08 -12.32 -19.24
N GLU A 17 -7.14 -13.02 -19.64
CA GLU A 17 -8.51 -12.53 -19.60
C GLU A 17 -8.97 -12.24 -18.18
N ARG A 18 -8.74 -13.18 -17.25
CA ARG A 18 -9.09 -12.98 -15.83
C ARG A 18 -8.34 -11.83 -15.19
N LEU A 19 -7.07 -11.67 -15.56
CA LEU A 19 -6.23 -10.58 -15.03
C LEU A 19 -6.70 -9.23 -15.59
N GLU A 20 -7.02 -9.16 -16.88
CA GLU A 20 -7.57 -7.96 -17.51
C GLU A 20 -8.91 -7.55 -16.86
N ASP A 21 -9.82 -8.49 -16.68
CA ASP A 21 -11.13 -8.24 -16.03
C ASP A 21 -10.95 -7.75 -14.59
N ALA A 22 -10.03 -8.38 -13.85
CA ALA A 22 -9.75 -7.99 -12.46
C ALA A 22 -9.15 -6.58 -12.36
N ILE A 23 -8.23 -6.22 -13.26
CA ILE A 23 -7.62 -4.88 -13.29
C ILE A 23 -8.67 -3.83 -13.68
N ARG A 24 -9.49 -4.08 -14.71
CA ARG A 24 -10.56 -3.16 -15.12
C ARG A 24 -11.57 -2.93 -14.00
N LEU A 25 -12.04 -4.00 -13.35
CA LEU A 25 -12.93 -3.91 -12.20
C LEU A 25 -12.30 -3.14 -11.03
N ALA A 26 -11.02 -3.36 -10.77
CA ALA A 26 -10.32 -2.65 -9.70
C ALA A 26 -10.18 -1.16 -10.01
N LEU A 27 -9.84 -0.78 -11.23
CA LEU A 27 -9.74 0.60 -11.69
C LEU A 27 -11.11 1.33 -11.73
N ASP A 28 -12.19 0.61 -12.00
CA ASP A 28 -13.54 1.19 -11.97
C ASP A 28 -13.91 1.71 -10.57
N ARG A 29 -13.54 0.96 -9.53
CA ARG A 29 -13.96 1.22 -8.13
C ARG A 29 -12.86 1.84 -7.24
N SER A 30 -11.63 2.02 -7.74
CA SER A 30 -10.50 2.53 -6.96
C SER A 30 -9.66 3.49 -7.79
N ASP A 31 -9.02 4.45 -7.14
CA ASP A 31 -8.12 5.40 -7.79
C ASP A 31 -6.72 4.79 -8.00
N ILE A 32 -6.32 3.89 -7.10
CA ILE A 32 -5.02 3.23 -7.12
C ILE A 32 -5.22 1.71 -7.07
N VAL A 33 -4.55 1.00 -7.95
CA VAL A 33 -4.49 -0.47 -7.96
C VAL A 33 -3.03 -0.90 -7.80
N ILE A 34 -2.76 -1.74 -6.81
CA ILE A 34 -1.43 -2.30 -6.59
C ILE A 34 -1.46 -3.77 -6.98
N LEU A 35 -0.58 -4.15 -7.91
CA LEU A 35 -0.43 -5.52 -8.40
C LEU A 35 0.89 -6.09 -7.91
N GLY A 36 0.85 -7.24 -7.25
CA GLY A 36 2.04 -7.94 -6.75
C GLY A 36 2.27 -9.24 -7.52
N GLY A 37 3.45 -9.39 -8.13
CA GLY A 37 3.85 -10.57 -8.89
C GLY A 37 3.59 -10.47 -10.40
N GLY A 38 3.97 -11.54 -11.13
CA GLY A 38 3.81 -11.62 -12.58
C GLY A 38 4.70 -10.67 -13.38
N LEU A 39 5.85 -10.25 -12.83
CA LEU A 39 6.84 -9.38 -13.49
C LEU A 39 8.13 -10.14 -13.86
N GLY A 40 8.15 -11.43 -13.66
CA GLY A 40 9.28 -12.28 -13.97
C GLY A 40 9.52 -12.48 -15.48
N PRO A 41 10.52 -13.30 -15.83
CA PRO A 41 10.91 -13.52 -17.22
C PRO A 41 10.12 -14.63 -17.92
N THR A 42 9.22 -15.32 -17.23
CA THR A 42 8.53 -16.49 -17.79
C THR A 42 7.30 -16.10 -18.61
N LYS A 43 6.73 -17.05 -19.33
CA LYS A 43 5.52 -16.79 -20.13
C LYS A 43 4.27 -16.55 -19.26
N ASP A 44 4.29 -17.08 -18.05
CA ASP A 44 3.19 -16.94 -17.10
C ASP A 44 3.19 -15.57 -16.37
N ASP A 45 4.31 -14.85 -16.47
CA ASP A 45 4.42 -13.48 -15.96
C ASP A 45 3.75 -12.51 -16.92
N LEU A 46 2.48 -12.20 -16.69
CA LEU A 46 1.61 -11.44 -17.60
C LEU A 46 1.19 -10.07 -17.05
N THR A 47 1.51 -9.76 -15.79
CA THR A 47 0.97 -8.58 -15.10
C THR A 47 1.28 -7.29 -15.84
N LYS A 48 2.49 -7.13 -16.31
CA LYS A 48 2.94 -5.93 -17.00
C LYS A 48 2.25 -5.77 -18.37
N GLU A 49 2.22 -6.83 -19.14
CA GLU A 49 1.63 -6.88 -20.48
C GLU A 49 0.13 -6.55 -20.42
N VAL A 50 -0.58 -7.20 -19.49
CA VAL A 50 -2.02 -6.99 -19.34
C VAL A 50 -2.32 -5.58 -18.81
N THR A 51 -1.52 -5.09 -17.86
CA THR A 51 -1.70 -3.72 -17.37
C THR A 51 -1.44 -2.69 -18.47
N ALA A 52 -0.37 -2.88 -19.26
CA ALA A 52 -0.10 -2.02 -20.43
C ALA A 52 -1.29 -1.97 -21.40
N LYS A 53 -1.86 -3.15 -21.73
CA LYS A 53 -3.05 -3.28 -22.58
C LYS A 53 -4.26 -2.54 -22.00
N VAL A 54 -4.52 -2.66 -20.69
CA VAL A 54 -5.63 -1.97 -20.02
C VAL A 54 -5.47 -0.45 -20.06
N PHE A 55 -4.23 0.04 -19.93
CA PHE A 55 -3.90 1.47 -20.02
C PHE A 55 -3.71 1.97 -21.47
N GLY A 56 -3.85 1.10 -22.47
CA GLY A 56 -3.64 1.47 -23.89
C GLY A 56 -2.20 1.90 -24.19
N ARG A 57 -1.22 1.30 -23.51
CA ARG A 57 0.21 1.61 -23.64
C ARG A 57 0.94 0.50 -24.38
N GLU A 58 1.81 0.88 -25.31
CA GLU A 58 2.73 -0.05 -25.94
C GLU A 58 3.91 -0.36 -25.00
N LEU A 59 4.49 -1.56 -25.15
CA LEU A 59 5.73 -1.91 -24.46
C LEU A 59 6.94 -1.45 -25.25
N GLN A 60 7.86 -0.77 -24.61
CA GLN A 60 9.13 -0.32 -25.19
C GLN A 60 10.30 -0.77 -24.31
N GLU A 61 11.47 -0.93 -24.95
CA GLU A 61 12.69 -1.27 -24.22
C GLU A 61 13.16 -0.06 -23.41
N ASP A 62 13.33 -0.27 -22.10
CA ASP A 62 13.94 0.70 -21.19
C ASP A 62 15.43 0.39 -21.02
N ALA A 63 16.27 1.28 -21.54
CA ALA A 63 17.72 1.10 -21.53
C ALA A 63 18.31 1.04 -20.11
N HIS A 64 17.76 1.81 -19.16
CA HIS A 64 18.19 1.79 -17.78
C HIS A 64 17.90 0.43 -17.13
N THR A 65 16.68 -0.10 -17.29
CA THR A 65 16.33 -1.44 -16.79
C THR A 65 17.19 -2.51 -17.41
N ARG A 66 17.49 -2.41 -18.71
CA ARG A 66 18.37 -3.35 -19.40
C ARG A 66 19.77 -3.35 -18.78
N GLU A 67 20.34 -2.17 -18.53
CA GLU A 67 21.63 -2.02 -17.86
C GLU A 67 21.61 -2.61 -16.44
N ARG A 68 20.57 -2.34 -15.66
CA ARG A 68 20.39 -2.88 -14.31
C ARG A 68 20.32 -4.42 -14.29
N ILE A 69 19.63 -5.02 -15.25
CA ILE A 69 19.60 -6.48 -15.40
C ILE A 69 21.00 -7.01 -15.67
N GLN A 70 21.75 -6.40 -16.60
CA GLN A 70 23.14 -6.78 -16.89
C GLN A 70 24.02 -6.72 -15.64
N GLU A 71 24.02 -5.57 -14.95
CA GLU A 71 24.77 -5.39 -13.68
C GLU A 71 24.42 -6.43 -12.62
N TYR A 72 23.14 -6.79 -12.48
CA TYR A 72 22.70 -7.80 -11.53
C TYR A 72 23.31 -9.16 -11.84
N PHE A 73 23.32 -9.59 -13.10
CA PHE A 73 23.92 -10.85 -13.52
C PHE A 73 25.45 -10.84 -13.39
N ASP A 74 26.10 -9.74 -13.72
CA ASP A 74 27.56 -9.56 -13.59
C ASP A 74 27.99 -9.67 -12.13
N ARG A 75 27.27 -9.03 -11.23
CA ARG A 75 27.52 -9.11 -9.77
C ARG A 75 27.41 -10.54 -9.24
N LEU A 76 26.49 -11.34 -9.76
CA LEU A 76 26.33 -12.74 -9.35
C LEU A 76 27.39 -13.67 -9.92
N GLN A 77 28.30 -13.19 -10.77
CA GLN A 77 29.36 -13.97 -11.44
C GLN A 77 28.82 -15.26 -12.11
N ARG A 78 27.58 -15.21 -12.62
CA ARG A 78 26.97 -16.35 -13.28
C ARG A 78 27.69 -16.65 -14.59
N LYS A 79 28.13 -17.91 -14.74
CA LYS A 79 28.82 -18.39 -15.97
C LYS A 79 27.89 -18.49 -17.19
N ASN A 80 26.59 -18.56 -16.96
CA ASN A 80 25.60 -18.68 -18.04
C ASN A 80 25.23 -17.29 -18.56
N PRO A 81 25.12 -17.13 -19.88
CA PRO A 81 24.69 -15.88 -20.48
C PRO A 81 23.24 -15.55 -20.06
N ILE A 82 22.91 -14.27 -20.05
CA ILE A 82 21.54 -13.78 -19.86
C ILE A 82 20.71 -14.31 -21.03
N THR A 83 19.59 -14.95 -20.72
CA THR A 83 18.70 -15.49 -21.75
C THR A 83 17.76 -14.40 -22.27
N GLU A 84 17.24 -14.60 -23.49
CA GLU A 84 16.31 -13.64 -24.11
C GLU A 84 15.08 -13.37 -23.25
N ASN A 85 14.60 -14.37 -22.50
CA ASN A 85 13.50 -14.23 -21.58
C ASN A 85 13.78 -13.20 -20.45
N ASN A 86 15.01 -13.07 -20.01
CA ASN A 86 15.36 -12.09 -18.99
C ASN A 86 15.18 -10.66 -19.52
N TRP A 87 15.43 -10.43 -20.81
CA TRP A 87 15.26 -9.13 -21.44
C TRP A 87 13.79 -8.70 -21.58
N LYS A 88 12.85 -9.64 -21.50
CA LYS A 88 11.43 -9.32 -21.35
C LYS A 88 11.16 -8.34 -20.20
N GLN A 89 11.94 -8.42 -19.12
CA GLN A 89 11.81 -7.55 -17.97
C GLN A 89 12.23 -6.10 -18.24
N ALA A 90 13.05 -5.86 -19.28
CA ALA A 90 13.40 -4.51 -19.72
C ALA A 90 12.34 -3.87 -20.62
N MET A 91 11.35 -4.62 -21.08
CA MET A 91 10.20 -4.07 -21.80
C MET A 91 9.24 -3.45 -20.81
N VAL A 92 9.03 -2.14 -20.85
CA VAL A 92 8.16 -1.40 -19.93
C VAL A 92 7.06 -0.67 -20.71
N PRO A 93 5.87 -0.45 -20.11
CA PRO A 93 4.82 0.35 -20.74
C PRO A 93 5.30 1.77 -20.99
N GLU A 94 4.99 2.32 -22.16
CA GLU A 94 5.31 3.70 -22.53
C GLU A 94 4.83 4.68 -21.47
N GLY A 95 5.72 5.59 -21.04
CA GLY A 95 5.42 6.61 -20.03
C GLY A 95 5.25 6.08 -18.60
N ALA A 96 5.57 4.81 -18.33
CA ALA A 96 5.61 4.31 -16.97
C ALA A 96 6.83 4.87 -16.23
N VAL A 97 6.65 5.15 -14.93
CA VAL A 97 7.78 5.42 -14.04
C VAL A 97 8.39 4.09 -13.63
N VAL A 98 9.67 3.90 -13.96
CA VAL A 98 10.43 2.71 -13.58
C VAL A 98 10.98 2.85 -12.18
N VAL A 99 10.77 1.83 -11.35
CA VAL A 99 11.27 1.76 -9.97
C VAL A 99 12.31 0.66 -9.86
N ASP A 100 13.53 1.03 -9.48
CA ASP A 100 14.66 0.12 -9.42
C ASP A 100 14.48 -1.01 -8.39
N ASN A 101 14.73 -2.23 -8.84
CA ASN A 101 14.81 -3.39 -7.97
C ASN A 101 16.28 -3.66 -7.60
N HIS A 102 16.63 -3.47 -6.34
CA HIS A 102 18.00 -3.71 -5.87
C HIS A 102 18.25 -5.16 -5.45
N ASN A 103 17.19 -5.95 -5.30
CA ASN A 103 17.25 -7.33 -4.81
C ASN A 103 16.89 -8.38 -5.88
N GLY A 104 16.52 -7.94 -7.07
CA GLY A 104 16.12 -8.77 -8.19
C GLY A 104 16.31 -8.08 -9.54
N THR A 105 15.74 -8.66 -10.58
CA THR A 105 15.84 -8.16 -11.98
C THR A 105 14.57 -7.48 -12.48
N ALA A 106 13.40 -7.83 -11.93
CA ALA A 106 12.13 -7.25 -12.34
C ALA A 106 11.96 -5.85 -11.73
N PRO A 107 11.87 -4.76 -12.52
CA PRO A 107 11.59 -3.45 -11.99
C PRO A 107 10.15 -3.37 -11.44
N GLY A 108 9.92 -2.47 -10.50
CA GLY A 108 8.58 -1.99 -10.22
C GLY A 108 8.17 -0.95 -11.26
N LEU A 109 6.87 -0.78 -11.45
CA LEU A 109 6.34 0.16 -12.44
C LEU A 109 5.19 0.96 -11.83
N ILE A 110 5.11 2.25 -12.16
CA ILE A 110 3.95 3.09 -11.86
C ILE A 110 3.40 3.60 -13.19
N LEU A 111 2.15 3.28 -13.47
CA LEU A 111 1.42 3.73 -14.65
C LEU A 111 0.35 4.71 -14.21
N GLU A 112 0.49 5.96 -14.58
CA GLU A 112 -0.52 6.98 -14.38
C GLU A 112 -1.40 7.05 -15.64
N GLY A 113 -2.68 6.80 -15.46
CA GLY A 113 -3.69 6.83 -16.50
C GLY A 113 -4.48 8.14 -16.50
N GLU A 114 -5.42 8.22 -17.42
CA GLU A 114 -6.39 9.31 -17.45
C GLU A 114 -7.29 9.30 -16.21
N ASN A 115 -7.86 10.45 -15.87
CA ASN A 115 -8.77 10.62 -14.74
C ASN A 115 -8.17 10.27 -13.35
N GLY A 116 -6.85 10.36 -13.18
CA GLY A 116 -6.18 10.14 -11.90
C GLY A 116 -6.09 8.67 -11.47
N LYS A 117 -6.37 7.73 -12.39
CA LYS A 117 -6.20 6.30 -12.11
C LYS A 117 -4.74 5.90 -12.17
N THR A 118 -4.28 5.10 -11.22
CA THR A 118 -2.88 4.69 -11.13
C THR A 118 -2.79 3.18 -10.91
N ALA A 119 -1.94 2.51 -11.68
CA ALA A 119 -1.54 1.13 -11.42
C ALA A 119 -0.08 1.10 -10.94
N ILE A 120 0.18 0.38 -9.85
CA ILE A 120 1.52 0.17 -9.30
C ILE A 120 1.82 -1.32 -9.35
N LEU A 121 2.85 -1.69 -10.09
CA LEU A 121 3.27 -3.08 -10.27
C LEU A 121 4.52 -3.34 -9.45
N LEU A 122 4.49 -4.38 -8.63
CA LEU A 122 5.57 -4.77 -7.74
C LEU A 122 5.98 -6.23 -7.98
N PRO A 123 7.26 -6.58 -7.82
CA PRO A 123 7.69 -7.97 -7.87
C PRO A 123 7.02 -8.79 -6.76
N GLY A 124 6.84 -10.10 -7.00
CA GLY A 124 6.18 -11.00 -6.04
C GLY A 124 6.98 -11.32 -4.78
N PRO A 125 8.29 -11.61 -4.87
CA PRO A 125 9.08 -12.00 -3.72
C PRO A 125 9.14 -10.91 -2.64
N PRO A 126 8.80 -11.21 -1.36
CA PRO A 126 8.77 -10.20 -0.30
C PRO A 126 10.08 -9.47 -0.07
N ASN A 127 11.22 -10.13 -0.27
CA ASN A 127 12.55 -9.54 -0.17
C ASN A 127 12.86 -8.50 -1.27
N GLU A 128 12.11 -8.50 -2.35
CA GLU A 128 12.16 -7.50 -3.42
C GLU A 128 11.07 -6.42 -3.23
N MET A 129 9.84 -6.88 -3.03
CA MET A 129 8.65 -6.03 -2.93
C MET A 129 8.69 -5.09 -1.74
N ILE A 130 9.00 -5.59 -0.53
CA ILE A 130 8.94 -4.78 0.70
C ILE A 130 9.93 -3.61 0.66
N PRO A 131 11.24 -3.82 0.38
CA PRO A 131 12.18 -2.71 0.30
C PRO A 131 11.85 -1.70 -0.80
N MET A 132 11.32 -2.15 -1.94
CA MET A 132 10.89 -1.29 -3.04
C MET A 132 9.66 -0.47 -2.63
N PHE A 133 8.70 -1.10 -1.96
CA PHE A 133 7.53 -0.40 -1.44
C PHE A 133 7.93 0.70 -0.45
N ASP A 134 8.72 0.37 0.56
CA ASP A 134 9.10 1.30 1.63
C ASP A 134 9.94 2.49 1.11
N ARG A 135 10.87 2.21 0.19
CA ARG A 135 11.79 3.23 -0.33
C ARG A 135 11.15 4.15 -1.38
N ASP A 136 10.35 3.59 -2.28
CA ASP A 136 9.93 4.31 -3.49
C ASP A 136 8.41 4.52 -3.56
N ILE A 137 7.63 3.46 -3.26
CA ILE A 137 6.18 3.51 -3.44
C ILE A 137 5.49 4.25 -2.29
N ALA A 138 5.89 4.01 -1.05
CA ALA A 138 5.31 4.71 0.08
C ALA A 138 5.51 6.24 0.01
N PRO A 139 6.70 6.77 -0.35
CA PRO A 139 6.88 8.19 -0.62
C PRO A 139 6.06 8.72 -1.80
N TYR A 140 5.91 7.92 -2.87
CA TYR A 140 5.06 8.29 -3.99
C TYR A 140 3.60 8.43 -3.56
N LEU A 141 3.06 7.43 -2.86
CA LEU A 141 1.70 7.44 -2.33
C LEU A 141 1.47 8.59 -1.33
N ASN A 142 2.46 8.90 -0.52
CA ASN A 142 2.39 10.00 0.44
C ASN A 142 2.27 11.39 -0.25
N ARG A 143 2.84 11.54 -1.46
CA ARG A 143 2.66 12.78 -2.25
C ARG A 143 1.25 12.90 -2.83
N LEU A 144 0.61 11.78 -3.15
CA LEU A 144 -0.78 11.77 -3.64
C LEU A 144 -1.78 12.07 -2.53
N GLN A 145 -1.47 11.63 -1.31
CA GLN A 145 -2.28 11.82 -0.12
C GLN A 145 -1.40 12.42 0.99
N PRO A 146 -1.26 13.75 1.05
CA PRO A 146 -0.37 14.41 2.01
C PRO A 146 -0.84 14.30 3.46
N GLU A 147 -2.12 13.97 3.70
CA GLU A 147 -2.63 13.78 5.05
C GLU A 147 -2.30 12.38 5.57
N GLY A 148 -1.56 12.34 6.66
CA GLY A 148 -1.23 11.11 7.39
C GLY A 148 -2.33 10.65 8.34
N ILE A 149 -2.25 9.38 8.76
CA ILE A 149 -3.06 8.84 9.86
C ILE A 149 -2.20 8.71 11.10
N TYR A 150 -2.59 9.40 12.16
CA TYR A 150 -1.95 9.42 13.46
C TYR A 150 -2.89 8.81 14.49
N SER A 151 -2.34 8.02 15.42
CA SER A 151 -3.16 7.35 16.42
C SER A 151 -2.50 7.38 17.79
N LYS A 152 -3.34 7.57 18.83
CA LYS A 152 -2.95 7.40 20.23
C LYS A 152 -3.81 6.31 20.88
N MET A 153 -3.19 5.55 21.77
CA MET A 153 -3.85 4.46 22.48
C MET A 153 -4.06 4.84 23.93
N VAL A 154 -5.31 4.78 24.38
CA VAL A 154 -5.69 4.90 25.79
C VAL A 154 -6.04 3.52 26.31
N LYS A 155 -5.32 3.07 27.33
CA LYS A 155 -5.52 1.75 27.94
C LYS A 155 -6.31 1.88 29.23
N VAL A 156 -7.39 1.12 29.34
CA VAL A 156 -8.32 1.15 30.47
C VAL A 156 -8.38 -0.24 31.10
N CYS A 157 -8.10 -0.32 32.41
CA CYS A 157 -8.21 -1.56 33.19
C CYS A 157 -9.40 -1.50 34.16
N SER A 158 -9.78 -2.67 34.67
CA SER A 158 -10.82 -2.82 35.69
C SER A 158 -12.24 -2.33 35.29
N VAL A 159 -12.47 -2.20 33.97
CA VAL A 159 -13.79 -1.88 33.39
C VAL A 159 -14.10 -2.96 32.36
N GLY A 160 -15.26 -3.61 32.48
CA GLY A 160 -15.69 -4.61 31.49
C GLY A 160 -15.98 -3.96 30.15
N GLU A 161 -15.73 -4.69 29.04
CA GLU A 161 -15.85 -4.22 27.65
C GLU A 161 -17.19 -3.52 27.37
N SER A 162 -18.32 -4.20 27.64
CA SER A 162 -19.66 -3.66 27.40
C SER A 162 -19.93 -2.35 28.17
N ARG A 163 -19.40 -2.23 29.39
CA ARG A 163 -19.52 -1.01 30.21
C ARG A 163 -18.63 0.10 29.59
N ALA A 164 -17.42 -0.24 29.24
CA ALA A 164 -16.48 0.71 28.65
C ALA A 164 -17.06 1.28 27.32
N GLU A 165 -17.61 0.41 26.46
CA GLU A 165 -18.28 0.81 25.21
C GLU A 165 -19.49 1.72 25.48
N THR A 166 -20.34 1.35 26.45
CA THR A 166 -21.49 2.19 26.83
C THR A 166 -21.06 3.58 27.30
N MET A 167 -19.94 3.68 28.01
CA MET A 167 -19.41 4.96 28.51
C MET A 167 -18.90 5.89 27.41
N VAL A 168 -18.61 5.38 26.20
CA VAL A 168 -18.09 6.18 25.08
C VAL A 168 -19.00 6.13 23.84
N LYS A 169 -20.18 5.55 23.96
CA LYS A 169 -21.11 5.34 22.85
C LYS A 169 -21.42 6.63 22.09
N ASP A 170 -21.70 7.70 22.80
CA ASP A 170 -21.97 9.03 22.25
C ASP A 170 -20.78 9.59 21.45
N LEU A 171 -19.54 9.37 21.92
CA LEU A 171 -18.34 9.77 21.20
C LEU A 171 -18.18 8.98 19.90
N MET A 172 -18.52 7.69 19.91
CA MET A 172 -18.44 6.83 18.72
C MET A 172 -19.55 7.12 17.72
N GLU A 173 -20.75 7.49 18.17
CA GLU A 173 -21.88 7.81 17.30
C GLU A 173 -21.73 9.19 16.60
N GLN A 174 -21.04 10.14 17.23
CA GLN A 174 -20.88 11.52 16.73
C GLN A 174 -19.52 11.78 16.08
N GLN A 175 -18.67 10.76 16.01
CA GLN A 175 -17.30 10.91 15.51
C GLN A 175 -17.25 11.16 14.00
N SER A 176 -16.25 11.95 13.60
CA SER A 176 -15.86 12.14 12.20
C SER A 176 -14.33 12.11 12.04
N ASN A 177 -13.65 13.10 12.57
CA ASN A 177 -12.21 13.20 12.69
C ASN A 177 -11.88 14.04 13.94
N PRO A 178 -11.31 13.46 15.00
CA PRO A 178 -10.78 12.10 15.11
C PRO A 178 -11.86 11.02 15.29
N THR A 179 -11.46 9.75 15.07
CA THR A 179 -12.27 8.56 15.33
C THR A 179 -11.80 7.84 16.58
N LEU A 180 -12.73 7.12 17.23
CA LEU A 180 -12.51 6.32 18.41
C LEU A 180 -12.90 4.86 18.15
N ALA A 181 -12.00 3.92 18.39
CA ALA A 181 -12.26 2.49 18.23
C ALA A 181 -11.85 1.71 19.48
N PRO A 182 -12.77 0.90 20.09
CA PRO A 182 -12.45 0.03 21.19
C PRO A 182 -11.79 -1.27 20.70
N TYR A 183 -10.87 -1.79 21.49
CA TYR A 183 -10.22 -3.08 21.31
C TYR A 183 -10.23 -3.83 22.63
N ALA A 184 -11.02 -4.89 22.73
CA ALA A 184 -11.05 -5.76 23.87
C ALA A 184 -9.73 -6.55 24.00
N LYS A 185 -9.22 -6.62 25.22
CA LYS A 185 -8.08 -7.43 25.63
C LYS A 185 -8.44 -8.17 26.91
N THR A 186 -7.67 -9.19 27.25
CA THR A 186 -7.90 -9.93 28.49
C THR A 186 -7.69 -9.02 29.71
N GLY A 187 -8.77 -8.65 30.40
CA GLY A 187 -8.73 -7.81 31.60
C GLY A 187 -8.64 -6.31 31.37
N GLU A 188 -8.62 -5.84 30.13
CA GLU A 188 -8.50 -4.42 29.79
C GLU A 188 -9.21 -4.07 28.47
N VAL A 189 -9.50 -2.80 28.26
CA VAL A 189 -10.02 -2.26 27.01
C VAL A 189 -9.09 -1.17 26.51
N HIS A 190 -8.65 -1.28 25.26
CA HIS A 190 -7.85 -0.25 24.61
C HIS A 190 -8.73 0.61 23.71
N PHE A 191 -8.64 1.91 23.86
CA PHE A 191 -9.29 2.85 22.97
C PHE A 191 -8.25 3.49 22.05
N ARG A 192 -8.38 3.29 20.73
CA ARG A 192 -7.56 3.96 19.76
C ARG A 192 -8.26 5.21 19.25
N VAL A 193 -7.68 6.37 19.54
CA VAL A 193 -8.07 7.65 18.97
C VAL A 193 -7.23 7.85 17.73
N THR A 194 -7.86 8.09 16.58
CA THR A 194 -7.18 8.21 15.28
C THR A 194 -7.62 9.49 14.59
N ALA A 195 -6.65 10.32 14.22
CA ALA A 195 -6.87 11.53 13.44
C ALA A 195 -6.19 11.44 12.07
N LYS A 196 -6.85 12.00 11.07
CA LYS A 196 -6.30 12.28 9.76
C LYS A 196 -5.89 13.76 9.71
N ALA A 197 -4.61 14.05 9.47
CA ALA A 197 -4.07 15.41 9.49
C ALA A 197 -2.81 15.52 8.60
N ALA A 198 -2.42 16.75 8.29
CA ALA A 198 -1.24 17.05 7.49
C ALA A 198 0.07 16.65 8.21
N ASP A 199 0.11 16.81 9.53
CA ASP A 199 1.27 16.54 10.37
C ASP A 199 0.84 16.05 11.77
N GLU A 200 1.83 15.66 12.58
CA GLU A 200 1.61 15.12 13.93
C GLU A 200 1.07 16.18 14.89
N GLU A 201 1.51 17.43 14.78
CA GLU A 201 1.06 18.53 15.65
C GLU A 201 -0.43 18.83 15.42
N SER A 202 -0.84 18.91 14.17
CA SER A 202 -2.26 19.08 13.80
C SER A 202 -3.10 17.89 14.23
N ALA A 203 -2.57 16.66 14.10
CA ALA A 203 -3.25 15.46 14.55
C ALA A 203 -3.43 15.43 16.07
N ASP A 204 -2.39 15.82 16.82
CA ASP A 204 -2.44 15.91 18.28
C ASP A 204 -3.47 16.92 18.73
N ALA A 205 -3.52 18.09 18.12
CA ALA A 205 -4.52 19.11 18.40
C ALA A 205 -5.96 18.60 18.14
N LEU A 206 -6.16 17.83 17.07
CA LEU A 206 -7.46 17.21 16.77
C LEU A 206 -7.84 16.12 17.78
N MET A 207 -6.88 15.30 18.22
CA MET A 207 -7.12 14.19 19.14
C MET A 207 -7.30 14.65 20.60
N GLN A 208 -6.71 15.78 20.99
CA GLN A 208 -6.66 16.24 22.38
C GLN A 208 -8.02 16.31 23.07
N PRO A 209 -9.09 16.90 22.49
CA PRO A 209 -10.40 16.96 23.15
C PRO A 209 -10.98 15.58 23.47
N MET A 210 -10.80 14.62 22.56
CA MET A 210 -11.27 13.24 22.76
C MET A 210 -10.47 12.51 23.84
N LEU A 211 -9.15 12.74 23.88
CA LEU A 211 -8.28 12.18 24.92
C LEU A 211 -8.63 12.72 26.31
N GLU A 212 -8.92 14.01 26.41
CA GLU A 212 -9.36 14.66 27.65
C GLU A 212 -10.71 14.10 28.11
N GLU A 213 -11.63 13.89 27.18
CA GLU A 213 -12.94 13.32 27.51
C GLU A 213 -12.83 11.86 27.96
N LEU A 214 -11.97 11.05 27.33
CA LEU A 214 -11.65 9.70 27.81
C LEU A 214 -11.04 9.74 29.21
N SER A 215 -10.12 10.66 29.45
CA SER A 215 -9.50 10.85 30.78
C SER A 215 -10.53 11.23 31.83
N ARG A 216 -11.49 12.08 31.49
CA ARG A 216 -12.59 12.47 32.38
C ARG A 216 -13.52 11.29 32.72
N ARG A 217 -13.85 10.43 31.73
CA ARG A 217 -14.78 9.30 31.90
C ARG A 217 -14.16 8.12 32.65
N PHE A 218 -12.93 7.80 32.36
CA PHE A 218 -12.25 6.63 32.93
C PHE A 218 -11.34 6.92 34.10
N GLY A 219 -10.81 8.14 34.20
CA GLY A 219 -10.04 8.62 35.37
C GLY A 219 -8.93 7.65 35.79
N LYS A 220 -9.00 7.17 37.03
CA LYS A 220 -8.03 6.25 37.63
C LYS A 220 -7.92 4.86 36.99
N ASN A 221 -8.82 4.53 36.08
CA ASN A 221 -8.77 3.28 35.31
C ASN A 221 -7.84 3.33 34.12
N ILE A 222 -7.34 4.52 33.73
CA ILE A 222 -6.33 4.69 32.68
C ILE A 222 -4.94 4.49 33.28
N TYR A 223 -4.05 3.82 32.49
CA TYR A 223 -2.65 3.57 32.89
C TYR A 223 -1.69 3.69 31.72
#